data_2e3b61bddf537483b4724d00249547f1
#
_entry.id   2e3b61bddf537483b4724d00249547f1
#
_cell.length_a   1.000
_cell.length_b   1.000
_cell.length_c   1.000
_cell.angle_alpha   90.00
_cell.angle_beta   90.00
_cell.angle_gamma   90.00
#
_symmetry.space_group_name_H-M   'P 1'
#
loop_
_entity.id
_entity.type
_entity.pdbx_description
1 polymer ?
#
loop_
_entity_poly.entity_id
_entity_poly.type
_entity_poly.pdbx_seq_one_letter_code
_entity_poly.pdbx_strand_id
1 'polypeptide(L)'
;MKVDINIHRRHMGMVFQHFNLFSNKTVIQNIMLAPVYVQCQELRKAKRKNAITGFTNIFRGKENKKQLIPVTTTKTEIKKKARENAMSLLGRIGLQDKADVYPSTLSGGQKQRVAIVRALAMNPDVILFDEPTSALDPEMVGEVLDLMKALAKEGMTMIIVTHEMGFAREVANRVIFIDDGQILESAPPQEFFSNPKNPRLKEFLSKVLA
;
A
#
# COMPACT_ATOMS: atom_id res chain seq x y z
N MET A 1 -26.14 6.75 8.40
CA MET A 1 -25.43 6.92 7.12
C MET A 1 -24.55 5.68 6.91
N LYS A 2 -24.80 4.82 5.90
CA LYS A 2 -23.91 3.66 5.65
C LYS A 2 -22.65 4.18 4.95
N VAL A 3 -21.54 4.14 5.66
CA VAL A 3 -20.24 4.48 5.09
C VAL A 3 -19.80 3.32 4.19
N ASP A 4 -19.48 3.62 2.93
CA ASP A 4 -18.90 2.60 2.02
C ASP A 4 -17.43 2.37 2.41
N ILE A 5 -17.18 1.28 3.12
CA ILE A 5 -15.83 0.89 3.59
C ILE A 5 -14.82 0.79 2.45
N ASN A 6 -15.27 0.54 1.21
CA ASN A 6 -14.37 0.46 0.06
C ASN A 6 -13.75 1.82 -0.30
N ILE A 7 -14.38 2.92 0.06
CA ILE A 7 -13.80 4.26 -0.10
C ILE A 7 -12.56 4.38 0.79
N HIS A 8 -12.69 4.02 2.07
CA HIS A 8 -11.57 4.07 3.01
C HIS A 8 -10.44 3.09 2.63
N ARG A 9 -10.77 1.87 2.19
CA ARG A 9 -9.77 0.89 1.74
C ARG A 9 -8.93 1.35 0.56
N ARG A 10 -9.39 2.30 -0.25
CA ARG A 10 -8.59 2.87 -1.35
C ARG A 10 -7.44 3.74 -0.88
N HIS A 11 -7.58 4.32 0.32
CA HIS A 11 -6.60 5.16 0.98
C HIS A 11 -5.62 4.38 1.87
N MET A 12 -5.78 3.06 1.94
CA MET A 12 -4.97 2.19 2.77
C MET A 12 -4.29 1.15 1.89
N GLY A 13 -2.97 1.16 1.85
CA GLY A 13 -2.16 0.08 1.29
C GLY A 13 -2.03 -1.08 2.29
N MET A 14 -1.92 -2.32 1.82
CA MET A 14 -1.58 -3.46 2.66
C MET A 14 -0.56 -4.35 1.97
N VAL A 15 0.49 -4.69 2.71
CA VAL A 15 1.58 -5.57 2.31
C VAL A 15 1.61 -6.73 3.29
N PHE A 16 1.48 -7.93 2.76
CA PHE A 16 1.38 -9.17 3.53
C PHE A 16 2.73 -9.89 3.60
N GLN A 17 2.87 -10.80 4.54
CA GLN A 17 3.97 -11.74 4.66
C GLN A 17 4.19 -12.55 3.38
N HIS A 18 3.11 -13.12 2.83
CA HIS A 18 3.13 -13.74 1.51
C HIS A 18 2.76 -12.71 0.45
N PHE A 19 3.63 -12.38 -0.43
CA PHE A 19 3.61 -11.31 -1.45
C PHE A 19 2.24 -11.05 -2.10
N ASN A 20 1.36 -12.06 -2.17
CA ASN A 20 0.00 -12.01 -2.74
C ASN A 20 -0.06 -11.38 -4.13
N LEU A 21 0.96 -11.62 -4.96
CA LEU A 21 0.98 -11.23 -6.35
C LEU A 21 0.12 -12.19 -7.18
N PHE A 22 -0.60 -11.65 -8.16
CA PHE A 22 -1.36 -12.46 -9.10
C PHE A 22 -0.39 -13.17 -10.04
N SER A 23 -0.28 -14.49 -9.94
CA SER A 23 0.64 -15.32 -10.71
C SER A 23 0.36 -15.31 -12.23
N ASN A 24 -0.90 -15.07 -12.61
CA ASN A 24 -1.36 -14.98 -13.99
C ASN A 24 -1.24 -13.58 -14.62
N LYS A 25 -0.56 -12.65 -13.94
CA LYS A 25 -0.32 -11.28 -14.40
C LYS A 25 1.16 -10.96 -14.33
N THR A 26 1.64 -10.19 -15.30
CA THR A 26 3.02 -9.67 -15.23
C THR A 26 3.19 -8.70 -14.06
N VAL A 27 4.43 -8.37 -13.73
CA VAL A 27 4.78 -7.42 -12.66
C VAL A 27 4.04 -6.10 -12.85
N ILE A 28 4.13 -5.50 -14.04
CA ILE A 28 3.47 -4.23 -14.31
C ILE A 28 1.95 -4.33 -14.25
N GLN A 29 1.38 -5.46 -14.69
CA GLN A 29 -0.06 -5.69 -14.62
C GLN A 29 -0.53 -5.83 -13.16
N ASN A 30 0.27 -6.42 -12.28
CA ASN A 30 0.00 -6.48 -10.84
C ASN A 30 -0.10 -5.07 -10.24
N ILE A 31 0.85 -4.19 -10.58
CA ILE A 31 0.90 -2.82 -10.05
C ILE A 31 -0.25 -1.97 -10.61
N MET A 32 -0.56 -2.09 -11.89
CA MET A 32 -1.60 -1.31 -12.57
C MET A 32 -3.02 -1.73 -12.23
N LEU A 33 -3.24 -2.93 -11.70
CA LEU A 33 -4.56 -3.55 -11.58
C LEU A 33 -5.56 -2.67 -10.81
N ALA A 34 -5.20 -2.30 -9.58
CA ALA A 34 -6.08 -1.51 -8.70
C ALA A 34 -6.29 -0.08 -9.21
N PRO A 35 -5.24 0.70 -9.57
CA PRO A 35 -5.41 2.05 -10.12
C PRO A 35 -6.33 2.08 -11.35
N VAL A 36 -6.11 1.18 -12.32
CA VAL A 36 -6.92 1.12 -13.53
C VAL A 36 -8.37 0.72 -13.21
N TYR A 37 -8.57 -0.27 -12.33
CA TYR A 37 -9.91 -0.71 -11.95
C TYR A 37 -10.71 0.42 -11.30
N VAL A 38 -10.14 1.10 -10.32
CA VAL A 38 -10.80 2.19 -9.57
C VAL A 38 -11.15 3.34 -10.50
N GLN A 39 -10.18 3.84 -11.26
CA GLN A 39 -10.41 4.97 -12.18
C GLN A 39 -11.41 4.62 -13.28
N CYS A 40 -11.38 3.41 -13.82
CA CYS A 40 -12.38 2.96 -14.80
C CYS A 40 -13.78 2.84 -14.19
N GLN A 41 -13.91 2.44 -12.92
CA GLN A 41 -15.20 2.44 -12.23
C GLN A 41 -15.74 3.85 -12.05
N GLU A 42 -14.90 4.79 -11.64
CA GLU A 42 -15.29 6.20 -11.49
C GLU A 42 -15.73 6.81 -12.82
N LEU A 43 -14.98 6.55 -13.88
CA LEU A 43 -15.36 6.95 -15.24
C LEU A 43 -16.73 6.39 -15.66
N ARG A 44 -17.00 5.10 -15.38
CA ARG A 44 -18.31 4.48 -15.67
C ARG A 44 -19.44 5.12 -14.87
N LYS A 45 -19.21 5.37 -13.56
CA LYS A 45 -20.20 6.04 -12.68
C LYS A 45 -20.51 7.46 -13.18
N ALA A 46 -19.47 8.23 -13.57
CA ALA A 46 -19.65 9.58 -14.11
C ALA A 46 -20.44 9.58 -15.43
N LYS A 47 -20.11 8.70 -16.37
CA LYS A 47 -20.84 8.55 -17.65
C LYS A 47 -22.29 8.15 -17.44
N ARG A 48 -22.57 7.19 -16.53
CA ARG A 48 -23.95 6.78 -16.20
C ARG A 48 -24.74 7.92 -15.58
N LYS A 49 -24.14 8.66 -14.64
CA LYS A 49 -24.80 9.82 -14.02
C LYS A 49 -25.09 10.90 -15.05
N ASN A 50 -24.17 11.17 -15.97
CA ASN A 50 -24.36 12.13 -17.05
C ASN A 50 -25.48 11.71 -18.00
N ALA A 51 -25.58 10.43 -18.36
CA ALA A 51 -26.67 9.91 -19.21
C ALA A 51 -28.04 10.12 -18.53
N ILE A 52 -28.15 9.79 -17.24
CA ILE A 52 -29.39 10.00 -16.44
C ILE A 52 -29.71 11.50 -16.34
N THR A 53 -28.70 12.34 -16.02
CA THR A 53 -28.88 13.78 -15.90
C THR A 53 -29.27 14.40 -17.24
N GLY A 54 -28.65 13.98 -18.33
CA GLY A 54 -29.02 14.43 -19.70
C GLY A 54 -30.45 14.10 -20.03
N PHE A 55 -30.90 12.86 -19.77
CA PHE A 55 -32.28 12.44 -19.97
C PHE A 55 -33.28 13.27 -19.13
N THR A 56 -32.98 13.44 -17.82
CA THR A 56 -33.86 14.23 -16.96
C THR A 56 -33.86 15.72 -17.31
N ASN A 57 -32.80 16.25 -17.86
CA ASN A 57 -32.71 17.65 -18.30
C ASN A 57 -33.60 17.96 -19.55
N ILE A 58 -34.00 16.94 -20.32
CA ILE A 58 -34.93 17.09 -21.44
C ILE A 58 -36.29 17.59 -20.93
N PHE A 59 -36.71 17.11 -19.76
CA PHE A 59 -38.02 17.44 -19.15
C PHE A 59 -37.94 18.64 -18.20
N ARG A 60 -36.80 19.32 -18.07
CA ARG A 60 -36.58 20.47 -17.16
C ARG A 60 -36.55 21.78 -17.92
N GLY A 61 -37.16 22.83 -17.37
CA GLY A 61 -37.02 24.20 -17.86
C GLY A 61 -35.57 24.66 -17.80
N LYS A 62 -35.20 25.64 -18.63
CA LYS A 62 -33.81 26.12 -18.81
C LYS A 62 -33.09 26.46 -17.50
N GLU A 63 -33.84 27.04 -16.52
CA GLU A 63 -33.29 27.48 -15.23
C GLU A 63 -33.00 26.32 -14.24
N ASN A 64 -33.61 25.16 -14.46
CA ASN A 64 -33.54 24.00 -13.55
C ASN A 64 -32.65 22.85 -14.05
N LYS A 65 -31.87 23.06 -15.11
CA LYS A 65 -30.98 22.04 -15.67
C LYS A 65 -29.78 21.76 -14.74
N LYS A 66 -29.58 20.50 -14.40
CA LYS A 66 -28.40 20.07 -13.63
C LYS A 66 -27.16 20.03 -14.54
N GLN A 67 -26.03 20.48 -14.00
CA GLN A 67 -24.74 20.39 -14.68
C GLN A 67 -24.29 18.94 -14.83
N LEU A 68 -23.68 18.63 -15.97
CA LEU A 68 -23.03 17.36 -16.22
C LEU A 68 -21.64 17.32 -15.55
N ILE A 69 -21.24 16.14 -15.08
CA ILE A 69 -19.89 15.95 -14.56
C ILE A 69 -18.91 16.00 -15.75
N PRO A 70 -17.85 16.83 -15.71
CA PRO A 70 -16.86 16.85 -16.78
C PRO A 70 -16.16 15.50 -16.88
N VAL A 71 -16.23 14.86 -18.05
CA VAL A 71 -15.57 13.59 -18.34
C VAL A 71 -14.48 13.87 -19.35
N THR A 72 -13.29 14.21 -18.85
CA THR A 72 -12.13 14.60 -19.68
C THR A 72 -11.18 13.44 -19.99
N THR A 73 -11.36 12.27 -19.34
CA THR A 73 -10.42 11.15 -19.40
C THR A 73 -11.03 9.95 -20.12
N THR A 74 -10.21 9.25 -20.92
CA THR A 74 -10.57 8.01 -21.61
C THR A 74 -9.97 6.79 -20.89
N LYS A 75 -10.51 5.60 -21.17
CA LYS A 75 -9.96 4.34 -20.64
C LYS A 75 -8.51 4.11 -21.07
N THR A 76 -8.16 4.55 -22.27
CA THR A 76 -6.81 4.45 -22.83
C THR A 76 -5.83 5.34 -22.06
N GLU A 77 -6.22 6.59 -21.79
CA GLU A 77 -5.41 7.51 -20.98
C GLU A 77 -5.23 7.04 -19.54
N ILE A 78 -6.27 6.47 -18.92
CA ILE A 78 -6.18 5.86 -17.59
C ILE A 78 -5.10 4.77 -17.58
N LYS A 79 -5.13 3.86 -18.57
CA LYS A 79 -4.14 2.79 -18.67
C LYS A 79 -2.73 3.33 -18.94
N LYS A 80 -2.60 4.35 -19.79
CA LYS A 80 -1.31 4.99 -20.11
C LYS A 80 -0.70 5.60 -18.85
N LYS A 81 -1.43 6.44 -18.13
CA LYS A 81 -0.98 7.07 -16.88
C LYS A 81 -0.64 6.03 -15.81
N ALA A 82 -1.45 4.99 -15.67
CA ALA A 82 -1.17 3.91 -14.71
C ALA A 82 0.12 3.15 -15.06
N ARG A 83 0.42 2.94 -16.37
CA ARG A 83 1.67 2.31 -16.82
C ARG A 83 2.88 3.21 -16.54
N GLU A 84 2.78 4.49 -16.83
CA GLU A 84 3.84 5.47 -16.57
C GLU A 84 4.18 5.53 -15.08
N ASN A 85 3.16 5.61 -14.22
CA ASN A 85 3.34 5.57 -12.76
C ASN A 85 3.96 4.24 -12.29
N ALA A 86 3.46 3.10 -12.80
CA ALA A 86 4.00 1.79 -12.46
C ALA A 86 5.47 1.63 -12.86
N MET A 87 5.87 2.13 -14.04
CA MET A 87 7.27 2.13 -14.49
C MET A 87 8.15 3.03 -13.63
N SER A 88 7.66 4.21 -13.23
CA SER A 88 8.37 5.10 -12.29
C SER A 88 8.61 4.42 -10.95
N LEU A 89 7.58 3.78 -10.40
CA LEU A 89 7.67 3.04 -9.14
C LEU A 89 8.62 1.83 -9.24
N LEU A 90 8.61 1.11 -10.36
CA LEU A 90 9.57 0.02 -10.62
C LEU A 90 11.01 0.55 -10.70
N GLY A 91 11.21 1.75 -11.24
CA GLY A 91 12.51 2.41 -11.25
C GLY A 91 13.06 2.69 -9.85
N ARG A 92 12.20 3.08 -8.91
CA ARG A 92 12.58 3.30 -7.50
C ARG A 92 13.14 2.06 -6.81
N ILE A 93 12.76 0.88 -7.26
CA ILE A 93 13.19 -0.42 -6.69
C ILE A 93 14.16 -1.19 -7.61
N GLY A 94 14.63 -0.56 -8.72
CA GLY A 94 15.57 -1.15 -9.64
C GLY A 94 15.05 -2.36 -10.42
N LEU A 95 13.73 -2.44 -10.70
CA LEU A 95 13.09 -3.58 -11.36
C LEU A 95 12.34 -3.19 -12.65
N GLN A 96 12.75 -2.13 -13.34
CA GLN A 96 12.10 -1.71 -14.60
C GLN A 96 12.24 -2.77 -15.70
N ASP A 97 13.38 -3.45 -15.77
CA ASP A 97 13.66 -4.55 -16.70
C ASP A 97 12.77 -5.77 -16.47
N LYS A 98 12.17 -5.90 -15.28
CA LYS A 98 11.26 -6.98 -14.89
C LYS A 98 9.77 -6.62 -15.05
N ALA A 99 9.43 -5.50 -15.69
CA ALA A 99 8.05 -5.04 -15.80
C ALA A 99 7.12 -6.07 -16.47
N ASP A 100 7.58 -6.71 -17.53
CA ASP A 100 6.75 -7.59 -18.37
C ASP A 100 6.96 -9.10 -18.06
N VAL A 101 7.73 -9.45 -17.01
CA VAL A 101 7.88 -10.84 -16.56
C VAL A 101 6.79 -11.24 -15.55
N TYR A 102 6.60 -12.53 -15.34
CA TYR A 102 5.67 -13.06 -14.35
C TYR A 102 6.33 -13.19 -12.96
N PRO A 103 5.55 -13.10 -11.86
CA PRO A 103 6.09 -13.19 -10.50
C PRO A 103 6.88 -14.48 -10.21
N SER A 104 6.59 -15.58 -10.92
CA SER A 104 7.30 -16.86 -10.76
C SER A 104 8.81 -16.76 -11.03
N THR A 105 9.23 -15.80 -11.85
CA THR A 105 10.65 -15.60 -12.21
C THR A 105 11.42 -14.68 -11.27
N LEU A 106 10.73 -14.09 -10.28
CA LEU A 106 11.32 -13.16 -9.32
C LEU A 106 11.80 -13.88 -8.05
N SER A 107 12.90 -13.37 -7.45
CA SER A 107 13.29 -13.76 -6.09
C SER A 107 12.26 -13.33 -5.03
N GLY A 108 12.37 -13.87 -3.81
CA GLY A 108 11.51 -13.49 -2.68
C GLY A 108 11.53 -11.99 -2.42
N GLY A 109 12.72 -11.40 -2.27
CA GLY A 109 12.89 -9.96 -2.05
C GLY A 109 12.37 -9.11 -3.20
N GLN A 110 12.54 -9.53 -4.45
CA GLN A 110 11.96 -8.84 -5.60
C GLN A 110 10.43 -8.88 -5.57
N LYS A 111 9.83 -10.04 -5.25
CA LYS A 111 8.37 -10.16 -5.09
C LYS A 111 7.83 -9.23 -4.01
N GLN A 112 8.51 -9.14 -2.88
CA GLN A 112 8.10 -8.28 -1.78
C GLN A 112 8.20 -6.80 -2.14
N ARG A 113 9.30 -6.39 -2.78
CA ARG A 113 9.43 -5.01 -3.28
C ARG A 113 8.34 -4.65 -4.29
N VAL A 114 7.98 -5.58 -5.19
CA VAL A 114 6.84 -5.40 -6.11
C VAL A 114 5.52 -5.31 -5.34
N ALA A 115 5.30 -6.08 -4.28
CA ALA A 115 4.10 -5.99 -3.46
C ALA A 115 3.98 -4.62 -2.75
N ILE A 116 5.09 -4.08 -2.26
CA ILE A 116 5.16 -2.72 -1.69
C ILE A 116 4.81 -1.67 -2.76
N VAL A 117 5.43 -1.73 -3.92
CA VAL A 117 5.18 -0.81 -5.05
C VAL A 117 3.73 -0.90 -5.54
N ARG A 118 3.13 -2.09 -5.55
CA ARG A 118 1.71 -2.27 -5.86
C ARG A 118 0.80 -1.54 -4.86
N ALA A 119 1.14 -1.56 -3.58
CA ALA A 119 0.40 -0.78 -2.57
C ALA A 119 0.56 0.73 -2.79
N LEU A 120 1.79 1.19 -3.06
CA LEU A 120 2.10 2.60 -3.36
C LEU A 120 1.39 3.12 -4.62
N ALA A 121 1.12 2.27 -5.61
CA ALA A 121 0.50 2.68 -6.88
C ALA A 121 -0.91 3.26 -6.73
N MET A 122 -1.56 3.04 -5.59
CA MET A 122 -2.85 3.65 -5.23
C MET A 122 -2.71 5.03 -4.58
N ASN A 123 -1.48 5.51 -4.34
CA ASN A 123 -1.19 6.72 -3.56
C ASN A 123 -1.94 6.72 -2.22
N PRO A 124 -1.67 5.74 -1.35
CA PRO A 124 -2.39 5.57 -0.08
C PRO A 124 -1.96 6.62 0.95
N ASP A 125 -2.85 6.95 1.89
CA ASP A 125 -2.55 7.80 3.04
C ASP A 125 -1.77 7.05 4.13
N VAL A 126 -1.94 5.71 4.18
CA VAL A 126 -1.27 4.81 5.13
C VAL A 126 -0.99 3.45 4.49
N ILE A 127 0.14 2.84 4.86
CA ILE A 127 0.45 1.46 4.48
C ILE A 127 0.56 0.59 5.73
N LEU A 128 -0.15 -0.53 5.70
CA LEU A 128 -0.08 -1.57 6.72
C LEU A 128 0.86 -2.67 6.24
N PHE A 129 1.86 -3.01 7.05
CA PHE A 129 2.79 -4.10 6.80
C PHE A 129 2.56 -5.21 7.81
N ASP A 130 2.33 -6.41 7.32
CA ASP A 130 2.14 -7.61 8.14
C ASP A 130 3.34 -8.54 7.90
N GLU A 131 4.31 -8.49 8.80
CA GLU A 131 5.56 -9.25 8.77
C GLU A 131 6.24 -9.28 7.37
N PRO A 132 6.61 -8.13 6.79
CA PRO A 132 7.00 -8.04 5.38
C PRO A 132 8.31 -8.78 5.03
N THR A 133 9.06 -9.24 6.02
CA THR A 133 10.36 -9.91 5.84
C THR A 133 10.35 -11.39 6.22
N SER A 134 9.33 -11.88 6.93
CA SER A 134 9.32 -13.23 7.53
C SER A 134 9.33 -14.39 6.51
N ALA A 135 8.92 -14.14 5.25
CA ALA A 135 8.96 -15.13 4.18
C ALA A 135 10.19 -14.99 3.26
N LEU A 136 11.22 -14.25 3.69
CA LEU A 136 12.42 -13.96 2.91
C LEU A 136 13.65 -14.67 3.47
N ASP A 137 14.55 -15.02 2.57
CA ASP A 137 15.90 -15.43 2.95
C ASP A 137 16.64 -14.24 3.59
N PRO A 138 17.53 -14.46 4.58
CA PRO A 138 18.23 -13.39 5.30
C PRO A 138 18.96 -12.40 4.38
N GLU A 139 19.53 -12.88 3.27
CA GLU A 139 20.24 -12.05 2.29
C GLU A 139 19.33 -11.02 1.60
N MET A 140 18.01 -11.29 1.53
CA MET A 140 17.04 -10.43 0.84
C MET A 140 16.30 -9.46 1.78
N VAL A 141 16.39 -9.66 3.10
CA VAL A 141 15.71 -8.84 4.12
C VAL A 141 16.18 -7.39 4.03
N GLY A 142 17.50 -7.17 3.90
CA GLY A 142 18.08 -5.83 3.88
C GLY A 142 17.46 -4.92 2.81
N GLU A 143 17.32 -5.41 1.57
CA GLU A 143 16.76 -4.63 0.45
C GLU A 143 15.31 -4.17 0.69
N VAL A 144 14.52 -5.01 1.37
CA VAL A 144 13.12 -4.68 1.71
C VAL A 144 13.07 -3.66 2.84
N LEU A 145 13.88 -3.84 3.88
CA LEU A 145 13.97 -2.89 4.99
C LEU A 145 14.48 -1.52 4.53
N ASP A 146 15.46 -1.47 3.61
CA ASP A 146 15.98 -0.22 3.07
C ASP A 146 14.92 0.53 2.26
N LEU A 147 14.09 -0.18 1.49
CA LEU A 147 12.94 0.43 0.82
C LEU A 147 11.96 1.02 1.83
N MET A 148 11.64 0.30 2.91
CA MET A 148 10.75 0.79 3.96
C MET A 148 11.33 1.98 4.72
N LYS A 149 12.65 2.00 4.98
CA LYS A 149 13.36 3.17 5.54
C LYS A 149 13.25 4.40 4.64
N ALA A 150 13.38 4.22 3.33
CA ALA A 150 13.22 5.29 2.36
C ALA A 150 11.81 5.87 2.41
N LEU A 151 10.77 5.01 2.46
CA LEU A 151 9.38 5.45 2.59
C LEU A 151 9.11 6.21 3.89
N ALA A 152 9.71 5.77 5.01
CA ALA A 152 9.62 6.49 6.29
C ALA A 152 10.24 7.89 6.21
N LYS A 153 11.41 8.02 5.59
CA LYS A 153 12.09 9.31 5.36
C LYS A 153 11.28 10.25 4.45
N GLU A 154 10.50 9.71 3.52
CA GLU A 154 9.59 10.48 2.67
C GLU A 154 8.31 10.92 3.41
N GLY A 155 8.13 10.53 4.67
CA GLY A 155 6.96 10.90 5.48
C GLY A 155 5.75 10.00 5.28
N MET A 156 5.90 8.81 4.69
CA MET A 156 4.80 7.84 4.54
C MET A 156 4.34 7.36 5.93
N THR A 157 3.05 7.47 6.20
CA THR A 157 2.46 6.88 7.40
C THR A 157 2.42 5.36 7.26
N MET A 158 3.04 4.65 8.21
CA MET A 158 3.12 3.19 8.18
C MET A 158 2.75 2.59 9.54
N ILE A 159 2.02 1.49 9.51
CA ILE A 159 1.82 0.60 10.68
C ILE A 159 2.45 -0.73 10.31
N ILE A 160 3.41 -1.19 11.11
CA ILE A 160 4.26 -2.32 10.77
C ILE A 160 4.21 -3.34 11.90
N VAL A 161 3.76 -4.55 11.58
CA VAL A 161 3.95 -5.73 12.43
C VAL A 161 5.26 -6.37 11.99
N THR A 162 6.22 -6.51 12.91
CA THR A 162 7.56 -7.03 12.59
C THR A 162 8.23 -7.63 13.81
N HIS A 163 9.12 -8.56 13.57
CA HIS A 163 10.10 -9.09 14.54
C HIS A 163 11.51 -8.51 14.30
N GLU A 164 11.67 -7.61 13.35
CA GLU A 164 12.95 -6.92 13.06
C GLU A 164 13.19 -5.78 14.06
N MET A 165 13.69 -6.11 15.26
CA MET A 165 13.84 -5.14 16.36
C MET A 165 14.81 -4.02 16.02
N GLY A 166 15.88 -4.29 15.28
CA GLY A 166 16.83 -3.29 14.81
C GLY A 166 16.17 -2.25 13.91
N PHE A 167 15.36 -2.71 12.97
CA PHE A 167 14.58 -1.83 12.09
C PHE A 167 13.55 -1.01 12.86
N ALA A 168 12.78 -1.63 13.77
CA ALA A 168 11.81 -0.92 14.60
C ALA A 168 12.46 0.17 15.46
N ARG A 169 13.65 -0.09 16.02
CA ARG A 169 14.42 0.88 16.81
C ARG A 169 14.88 2.08 16.00
N GLU A 170 15.25 1.85 14.72
CA GLU A 170 15.78 2.90 13.84
C GLU A 170 14.69 3.78 13.22
N VAL A 171 13.54 3.19 12.85
CA VAL A 171 12.58 3.84 11.96
C VAL A 171 11.29 4.26 12.67
N ALA A 172 10.88 3.56 13.72
CA ALA A 172 9.60 3.84 14.34
C ALA A 172 9.59 5.16 15.13
N ASN A 173 8.45 5.86 15.10
CA ASN A 173 8.20 6.98 16.01
C ASN A 173 7.58 6.49 17.33
N ARG A 174 6.90 5.34 17.29
CA ARG A 174 6.25 4.69 18.42
C ARG A 174 6.31 3.19 18.22
N VAL A 175 6.61 2.45 19.29
CA VAL A 175 6.58 0.98 19.33
C VAL A 175 5.48 0.54 20.29
N ILE A 176 4.74 -0.49 19.92
CA ILE A 176 3.65 -1.06 20.71
C ILE A 176 3.95 -2.54 20.90
N PHE A 177 3.97 -3.00 22.15
CA PHE A 177 4.07 -4.41 22.50
C PHE A 177 2.71 -4.98 22.79
N ILE A 178 2.37 -6.04 22.06
CA ILE A 178 1.09 -6.76 22.20
C ILE A 178 1.40 -8.20 22.60
N ASP A 179 0.76 -8.69 23.65
CA ASP A 179 0.81 -10.07 24.10
C ASP A 179 -0.58 -10.49 24.61
N ASP A 180 -1.00 -11.71 24.32
CA ASP A 180 -2.34 -12.25 24.65
C ASP A 180 -3.51 -11.30 24.23
N GLY A 181 -3.36 -10.64 23.06
CA GLY A 181 -4.39 -9.73 22.54
C GLY A 181 -4.52 -8.40 23.28
N GLN A 182 -3.60 -8.10 24.21
CA GLN A 182 -3.58 -6.85 24.97
C GLN A 182 -2.35 -6.00 24.64
N ILE A 183 -2.54 -4.68 24.63
CA ILE A 183 -1.42 -3.73 24.55
C ILE A 183 -0.80 -3.64 25.95
N LEU A 184 0.38 -4.20 26.11
CA LEU A 184 1.10 -4.20 27.39
C LEU A 184 2.00 -2.98 27.57
N GLU A 185 2.58 -2.47 26.50
CA GLU A 185 3.41 -1.25 26.54
C GLU A 185 3.35 -0.51 25.21
N SER A 186 3.43 0.83 25.26
CA SER A 186 3.53 1.71 24.10
C SER A 186 4.42 2.90 24.44
N ALA A 187 5.56 3.03 23.76
CA ALA A 187 6.55 4.06 24.02
C ALA A 187 7.32 4.48 22.75
N PRO A 188 8.03 5.62 22.76
CA PRO A 188 9.05 5.90 21.75
C PRO A 188 10.14 4.83 21.75
N PRO A 189 10.80 4.55 20.59
CA PRO A 189 11.78 3.47 20.49
C PRO A 189 12.87 3.51 21.54
N GLN A 190 13.41 4.71 21.80
CA GLN A 190 14.50 4.87 22.77
C GLN A 190 14.09 4.40 24.18
N GLU A 191 12.90 4.77 24.65
CA GLU A 191 12.38 4.34 25.94
C GLU A 191 12.03 2.84 25.92
N PHE A 192 11.34 2.39 24.87
CA PHE A 192 10.88 1.02 24.68
C PHE A 192 12.01 -0.01 24.76
N PHE A 193 13.13 0.25 24.07
CA PHE A 193 14.26 -0.69 24.00
C PHE A 193 15.28 -0.54 25.12
N SER A 194 15.44 0.67 25.69
CA SER A 194 16.47 0.92 26.71
C SER A 194 15.95 0.86 28.16
N ASN A 195 14.67 1.17 28.36
CA ASN A 195 14.05 1.18 29.69
C ASN A 195 12.61 0.64 29.67
N PRO A 196 12.39 -0.60 29.22
CA PRO A 196 11.06 -1.20 29.21
C PRO A 196 10.49 -1.27 30.62
N LYS A 197 9.20 -0.93 30.78
CA LYS A 197 8.53 -0.92 32.09
C LYS A 197 7.87 -2.27 32.39
N ASN A 198 7.23 -2.86 31.37
CA ASN A 198 6.50 -4.10 31.52
C ASN A 198 7.45 -5.30 31.71
N PRO A 199 7.26 -6.16 32.75
CA PRO A 199 8.12 -7.34 32.98
C PRO A 199 8.15 -8.31 31.80
N ARG A 200 7.00 -8.51 31.15
CA ARG A 200 6.88 -9.42 30.00
C ARG A 200 7.65 -8.90 28.79
N LEU A 201 7.63 -7.58 28.56
CA LEU A 201 8.45 -6.95 27.52
C LEU A 201 9.95 -7.09 27.83
N LYS A 202 10.38 -6.93 29.09
CA LYS A 202 11.77 -7.14 29.50
C LYS A 202 12.23 -8.56 29.19
N GLU A 203 11.43 -9.56 29.54
CA GLU A 203 11.69 -10.97 29.23
C GLU A 203 11.80 -11.21 27.72
N PHE A 204 10.86 -10.65 26.93
CA PHE A 204 10.87 -10.77 25.49
C PHE A 204 12.13 -10.16 24.87
N LEU A 205 12.47 -8.92 25.23
CA LEU A 205 13.64 -8.23 24.69
C LEU A 205 14.95 -8.92 25.09
N SER A 206 15.05 -9.47 26.28
CA SER A 206 16.24 -10.22 26.71
C SER A 206 16.50 -11.48 25.87
N LYS A 207 15.45 -12.10 25.32
CA LYS A 207 15.57 -13.28 24.44
C LYS A 207 15.85 -12.93 22.97
N VAL A 208 15.39 -11.78 22.52
CA VAL A 208 15.47 -11.39 21.09
C VAL A 208 16.72 -10.53 20.80
N LEU A 209 17.23 -9.82 21.79
CA LEU A 209 18.40 -8.95 21.65
C LEU A 209 19.69 -9.59 22.22
N ALA A 210 19.63 -10.80 22.78
CA ALA A 210 20.78 -11.60 23.18
C ALA A 210 21.40 -12.26 21.93
#